data_efc22ee2396675067337f0e5b1dfcb44
#
_entry.id   efc22ee2396675067337f0e5b1dfcb44
#
_cell.length_a   1.000
_cell.length_b   1.000
_cell.length_c   1.000
_cell.angle_alpha   90.00
_cell.angle_beta   90.00
_cell.angle_gamma   90.00
#
_symmetry.space_group_name_H-M   'P 1'
#
loop_
_entity.id
_entity.type
_entity.pdbx_description
1 polymer ?
#
loop_
_entity_poly.entity_id
_entity_poly.type
_entity_poly.pdbx_seq_one_letter_code
_entity_poly.pdbx_strand_id
1 'polypeptide(L)'
;MIAKIAVSSACFSIDKPYAYKIPGSLALAAGMRVIVPFGRGNRRCEGIVLEVAEGDGQSLKCVERALDTAPVLSARQLHLAAFLRERYFCTFYDAAHAILPVGLWFHTMQTYTVLRENGDWHALTARNETAAAVMQALEDRGGCTDLSALRAQFPDEQALQAALRYLLARRLIEENVDMTQRAGEKTEKMARLTVPAEEAAAFAARKQKSAPLQTAALELLCAVESASCHE
;
A
#
# COMPACT_ATOMS: atom_id res chain seq x y z
N MET A 1 9.22 -3.08 -23.73
CA MET A 1 8.29 -2.00 -23.32
C MET A 1 8.93 -1.20 -22.20
N ILE A 2 8.83 0.12 -22.27
CA ILE A 2 9.29 1.07 -21.26
C ILE A 2 8.11 1.96 -20.82
N ALA A 3 8.16 2.41 -19.57
CA ALA A 3 7.22 3.40 -19.04
C ALA A 3 7.97 4.68 -18.67
N LYS A 4 7.44 5.84 -19.02
CA LYS A 4 7.86 7.12 -18.47
C LYS A 4 7.03 7.43 -17.25
N ILE A 5 7.66 7.64 -16.11
CA ILE A 5 7.01 7.69 -14.80
C ILE A 5 7.41 8.97 -14.06
N ALA A 6 6.42 9.69 -13.54
CA ALA A 6 6.60 10.74 -12.55
C ALA A 6 6.68 10.10 -11.16
N VAL A 7 7.75 10.33 -10.42
CA VAL A 7 8.02 9.66 -9.13
C VAL A 7 7.80 10.60 -7.95
N SER A 8 7.22 10.09 -6.86
CA SER A 8 6.92 10.84 -5.64
C SER A 8 8.14 11.37 -4.89
N SER A 9 9.29 10.72 -5.10
CA SER A 9 10.54 11.10 -4.43
C SER A 9 11.38 12.13 -5.20
N ALA A 10 10.91 12.61 -6.37
CA ALA A 10 11.58 13.69 -7.10
C ALA A 10 11.22 15.04 -6.49
N CYS A 11 12.22 15.85 -6.17
CA CYS A 11 12.02 17.26 -5.86
C CYS A 11 11.96 18.09 -7.15
N PHE A 12 11.46 19.32 -7.07
CA PHE A 12 11.24 20.19 -8.24
C PHE A 12 12.46 20.33 -9.15
N SER A 13 13.67 20.41 -8.59
CA SER A 13 14.92 20.57 -9.37
C SER A 13 15.30 19.37 -10.24
N ILE A 14 14.79 18.19 -9.90
CA ILE A 14 15.06 16.95 -10.66
C ILE A 14 13.77 16.33 -11.22
N ASP A 15 12.66 17.09 -11.21
CA ASP A 15 11.37 16.62 -11.69
C ASP A 15 11.35 16.50 -13.21
N LYS A 16 11.40 15.26 -13.67
CA LYS A 16 11.27 14.85 -15.07
C LYS A 16 10.63 13.46 -15.14
N PRO A 17 10.07 13.07 -16.28
CA PRO A 17 9.71 11.68 -16.51
C PRO A 17 10.93 10.76 -16.47
N TYR A 18 10.91 9.75 -15.61
CA TYR A 18 11.96 8.73 -15.51
C TYR A 18 11.55 7.48 -16.27
N ALA A 19 12.46 6.94 -17.08
CA ALA A 19 12.21 5.73 -17.84
C ALA A 19 12.46 4.48 -16.99
N TYR A 20 11.50 3.54 -17.04
CA TYR A 20 11.58 2.25 -16.38
C TYR A 20 11.22 1.13 -17.34
N LYS A 21 11.85 -0.02 -17.19
CA LYS A 21 11.47 -1.24 -17.88
C LYS A 21 10.18 -1.79 -17.31
N ILE A 22 9.26 -2.19 -18.17
CA ILE A 22 8.05 -2.90 -17.78
C ILE A 22 8.33 -4.40 -17.83
N PRO A 23 8.23 -5.15 -16.70
CA PRO A 23 8.31 -6.59 -16.72
C PRO A 23 7.18 -7.19 -17.58
N GLY A 24 7.45 -8.31 -18.26
CA GLY A 24 6.46 -8.96 -19.12
C GLY A 24 5.21 -9.48 -18.38
N SER A 25 5.28 -9.60 -17.05
CA SER A 25 4.16 -9.96 -16.18
C SER A 25 3.22 -8.80 -15.85
N LEU A 26 3.59 -7.55 -16.18
CA LEU A 26 2.80 -6.37 -15.87
C LEU A 26 2.20 -5.75 -17.13
N ALA A 27 0.90 -5.51 -17.11
CA ALA A 27 0.19 -4.70 -18.08
C ALA A 27 0.02 -3.28 -17.51
N LEU A 28 0.71 -2.29 -18.09
CA LEU A 28 0.65 -0.91 -17.64
C LEU A 28 0.05 0.00 -18.72
N ALA A 29 -0.68 1.00 -18.28
CA ALA A 29 -1.23 2.07 -19.11
C ALA A 29 -0.96 3.44 -18.48
N ALA A 30 -0.98 4.49 -19.28
CA ALA A 30 -0.87 5.86 -18.79
C ALA A 30 -2.00 6.16 -17.79
N GLY A 31 -1.68 6.84 -16.70
CA GLY A 31 -2.61 7.14 -15.61
C GLY A 31 -2.67 6.09 -14.51
N MET A 32 -1.97 4.95 -14.63
CA MET A 32 -1.83 3.97 -13.55
C MET A 32 -0.75 4.38 -12.57
N ARG A 33 -0.93 4.01 -11.30
CA ARG A 33 0.09 4.17 -10.26
C ARG A 33 0.91 2.89 -10.13
N VAL A 34 2.18 3.05 -9.83
CA VAL A 34 3.15 1.96 -9.75
C VAL A 34 4.12 2.17 -8.60
N ILE A 35 4.76 1.10 -8.16
CA ILE A 35 5.93 1.13 -7.28
C ILE A 35 7.18 0.95 -8.13
N VAL A 36 8.13 1.85 -7.91
CA VAL A 36 9.41 1.86 -8.61
C VAL A 36 10.58 2.11 -7.66
N PRO A 37 11.76 1.53 -7.93
CA PRO A 37 12.98 1.84 -7.18
C PRO A 37 13.58 3.16 -7.69
N PHE A 38 13.79 4.14 -6.81
CA PHE A 38 14.31 5.46 -7.15
C PHE A 38 15.63 5.79 -6.43
N GLY A 39 16.46 6.62 -7.06
CA GLY A 39 17.74 7.08 -6.52
C GLY A 39 18.83 6.00 -6.49
N ARG A 40 19.99 6.33 -5.91
CA ARG A 40 21.15 5.40 -5.82
C ARG A 40 20.88 4.24 -4.85
N GLY A 41 20.03 4.47 -3.83
CA GLY A 41 19.68 3.46 -2.81
C GLY A 41 18.50 2.57 -3.20
N ASN A 42 17.96 2.67 -4.41
CA ASN A 42 16.79 1.91 -4.88
C ASN A 42 15.59 1.96 -3.90
N ARG A 43 15.37 3.10 -3.24
CA ARG A 43 14.22 3.25 -2.34
C ARG A 43 12.94 3.12 -3.14
N ARG A 44 12.03 2.30 -2.63
CA ARG A 44 10.71 2.14 -3.21
C ARG A 44 9.92 3.43 -3.08
N CYS A 45 9.35 3.91 -4.15
CA CYS A 45 8.47 5.06 -4.16
C CYS A 45 7.30 4.86 -5.11
N GLU A 46 6.23 5.59 -4.87
CA GLU A 46 5.10 5.64 -5.78
C GLU A 46 5.46 6.46 -7.02
N GLY A 47 4.94 6.03 -8.15
CA GLY A 47 5.03 6.77 -9.39
C GLY A 47 3.73 6.70 -10.18
N ILE A 48 3.54 7.67 -11.06
CA ILE A 48 2.41 7.73 -11.99
C ILE A 48 2.94 7.52 -13.40
N VAL A 49 2.37 6.54 -14.10
CA VAL A 49 2.72 6.26 -15.50
C VAL A 49 2.17 7.37 -16.38
N LEU A 50 3.05 8.07 -17.08
CA LEU A 50 2.70 9.15 -17.99
C LEU A 50 2.52 8.64 -19.41
N GLU A 51 3.41 7.73 -19.82
CA GLU A 51 3.47 7.19 -21.16
C GLU A 51 4.03 5.76 -21.13
N VAL A 52 3.54 4.91 -22.00
CA VAL A 52 4.08 3.58 -22.28
C VAL A 52 4.51 3.56 -23.74
N ALA A 53 5.74 3.13 -24.01
CA ALA A 53 6.30 3.08 -25.36
C ALA A 53 7.09 1.79 -25.58
N GLU A 54 7.30 1.45 -26.84
CA GLU A 54 8.25 0.42 -27.22
C GLU A 54 9.67 0.93 -27.00
N GLY A 55 10.54 0.07 -26.50
CA GLY A 55 11.93 0.42 -26.28
C GLY A 55 12.70 -0.71 -25.60
N ASP A 56 14.02 -0.65 -25.75
CA ASP A 56 14.94 -1.55 -25.06
C ASP A 56 15.22 -1.00 -23.66
N GLY A 57 14.74 -1.72 -22.66
CA GLY A 57 14.90 -1.37 -21.25
C GLY A 57 16.06 -2.09 -20.55
N GLN A 58 17.07 -2.63 -21.28
CA GLN A 58 18.09 -3.50 -20.66
C GLN A 58 18.89 -2.83 -19.54
N SER A 59 19.16 -1.53 -19.64
CA SER A 59 19.90 -0.77 -18.63
C SER A 59 18.98 -0.02 -17.63
N LEU A 60 17.67 -0.12 -17.80
CA LEU A 60 16.70 0.59 -16.96
C LEU A 60 16.32 -0.23 -15.73
N LYS A 61 16.02 0.47 -14.64
CA LYS A 61 15.36 -0.13 -13.49
C LYS A 61 13.99 -0.64 -13.88
N CYS A 62 13.54 -1.73 -13.23
CA CYS A 62 12.23 -2.32 -13.50
C CYS A 62 11.16 -1.69 -12.62
N VAL A 63 9.94 -1.57 -13.15
CA VAL A 63 8.74 -1.37 -12.33
C VAL A 63 8.55 -2.61 -11.46
N GLU A 64 8.37 -2.43 -10.14
CA GLU A 64 8.21 -3.56 -9.22
C GLU A 64 6.79 -4.13 -9.24
N ARG A 65 5.79 -3.24 -9.15
CA ARG A 65 4.37 -3.63 -9.23
C ARG A 65 3.47 -2.48 -9.66
N ALA A 66 2.31 -2.83 -10.23
CA ALA A 66 1.20 -1.91 -10.40
C ALA A 66 0.39 -1.82 -9.09
N LEU A 67 -0.09 -0.61 -8.76
CA LEU A 67 -0.99 -0.38 -7.63
C LEU A 67 -2.45 -0.45 -8.05
N ASP A 68 -2.71 -0.24 -9.32
CA ASP A 68 -4.04 -0.22 -9.91
C ASP A 68 -4.18 -1.29 -10.99
N THR A 69 -5.40 -1.77 -11.20
CA THR A 69 -5.75 -2.69 -12.31
C THR A 69 -6.16 -1.95 -13.58
N ALA A 70 -6.49 -0.65 -13.47
CA ALA A 70 -6.88 0.23 -14.56
C ALA A 70 -6.37 1.65 -14.28
N PRO A 71 -6.28 2.53 -15.32
CA PRO A 71 -5.90 3.93 -15.13
C PRO A 71 -6.80 4.66 -14.14
N VAL A 72 -6.23 5.25 -13.10
CA VAL A 72 -6.93 6.11 -12.12
C VAL A 72 -6.95 7.58 -12.54
N LEU A 73 -6.08 7.95 -13.47
CA LEU A 73 -6.06 9.27 -14.12
C LEU A 73 -6.32 9.11 -15.63
N SER A 74 -7.28 9.86 -16.13
CA SER A 74 -7.55 9.97 -17.57
C SER A 74 -6.48 10.82 -18.27
N ALA A 75 -6.42 10.73 -19.60
CA ALA A 75 -5.52 11.58 -20.40
C ALA A 75 -5.73 13.08 -20.14
N ARG A 76 -7.00 13.52 -19.95
CA ARG A 76 -7.32 14.92 -19.62
C ARG A 76 -6.75 15.34 -18.27
N GLN A 77 -6.80 14.46 -17.28
CA GLN A 77 -6.24 14.71 -15.94
C GLN A 77 -4.72 14.73 -15.98
N LEU A 78 -4.06 13.89 -16.77
CA LEU A 78 -2.62 13.95 -16.99
C LEU A 78 -2.20 15.27 -17.68
N HIS A 79 -2.97 15.75 -18.67
CA HIS A 79 -2.74 17.07 -19.28
C HIS A 79 -2.95 18.21 -18.28
N LEU A 80 -3.96 18.11 -17.40
CA LEU A 80 -4.17 19.08 -16.33
C LEU A 80 -2.98 19.09 -15.35
N ALA A 81 -2.46 17.92 -14.98
CA ALA A 81 -1.28 17.82 -14.13
C ALA A 81 -0.04 18.47 -14.79
N ALA A 82 0.16 18.26 -16.11
CA ALA A 82 1.21 18.92 -16.87
C ALA A 82 1.06 20.46 -16.85
N PHE A 83 -0.16 20.95 -17.07
CA PHE A 83 -0.46 22.38 -16.99
C PHE A 83 -0.19 22.95 -15.60
N LEU A 84 -0.62 22.25 -14.53
CA LEU A 84 -0.36 22.69 -13.16
C LEU A 84 1.13 22.76 -12.85
N ARG A 85 1.89 21.75 -13.27
CA ARG A 85 3.35 21.73 -13.13
C ARG A 85 4.04 22.92 -13.80
N GLU A 86 3.60 23.29 -15.02
CA GLU A 86 4.16 24.43 -15.77
C GLU A 86 3.82 25.80 -15.16
N ARG A 87 2.65 25.90 -14.49
CA ARG A 87 2.14 27.18 -13.96
C ARG A 87 2.52 27.40 -12.50
N TYR A 88 2.73 26.32 -11.74
CA TYR A 88 2.96 26.37 -10.30
C TYR A 88 4.26 25.65 -9.95
N PHE A 89 4.89 26.01 -8.83
CA PHE A 89 6.11 25.37 -8.35
C PHE A 89 5.81 24.02 -7.67
N CYS A 90 5.35 23.05 -8.44
CA CYS A 90 5.07 21.71 -7.99
C CYS A 90 5.70 20.67 -8.95
N THR A 91 5.91 19.46 -8.47
CA THR A 91 6.34 18.36 -9.34
C THR A 91 5.16 17.81 -10.14
N PHE A 92 5.45 17.04 -11.20
CA PHE A 92 4.37 16.38 -11.94
C PHE A 92 3.61 15.41 -11.05
N TYR A 93 4.33 14.70 -10.17
CA TYR A 93 3.70 13.79 -9.22
C TYR A 93 2.76 14.55 -8.26
N ASP A 94 3.19 15.67 -7.67
CA ASP A 94 2.35 16.44 -6.77
C ASP A 94 1.09 16.96 -7.46
N ALA A 95 1.23 17.48 -8.69
CA ALA A 95 0.11 17.96 -9.48
C ALA A 95 -0.89 16.83 -9.79
N ALA A 96 -0.41 15.67 -10.21
CA ALA A 96 -1.25 14.51 -10.50
C ALA A 96 -1.88 13.93 -9.22
N HIS A 97 -1.13 13.88 -8.12
CA HIS A 97 -1.61 13.42 -6.82
C HIS A 97 -2.72 14.31 -6.26
N ALA A 98 -2.62 15.64 -6.45
CA ALA A 98 -3.67 16.57 -6.03
C ALA A 98 -5.01 16.38 -6.77
N ILE A 99 -4.99 15.82 -7.99
CA ILE A 99 -6.18 15.50 -8.77
C ILE A 99 -6.85 14.20 -8.30
N LEU A 100 -6.09 13.30 -7.65
CA LEU A 100 -6.60 12.02 -7.18
C LEU A 100 -7.50 12.19 -5.96
N PRO A 101 -8.62 11.46 -5.87
CA PRO A 101 -9.41 11.37 -4.65
C PRO A 101 -8.57 10.90 -3.45
N VAL A 102 -8.79 11.50 -2.27
CA VAL A 102 -8.03 11.17 -1.04
C VAL A 102 -8.09 9.67 -0.68
N GLY A 103 -9.18 8.99 -1.00
CA GLY A 103 -9.33 7.54 -0.78
C GLY A 103 -8.37 6.68 -1.61
N LEU A 104 -7.83 7.23 -2.70
CA LEU A 104 -6.83 6.55 -3.52
C LEU A 104 -5.38 6.81 -3.08
N TRP A 105 -5.17 7.68 -2.09
CA TRP A 105 -3.82 7.96 -1.62
C TRP A 105 -3.24 6.77 -0.88
N PHE A 106 -2.04 6.37 -1.26
CA PHE A 106 -1.28 5.39 -0.52
C PHE A 106 -0.47 6.08 0.58
N HIS A 107 -0.45 5.45 1.73
CA HIS A 107 0.52 5.76 2.76
C HIS A 107 1.65 4.75 2.68
N THR A 108 2.85 5.24 2.58
CA THR A 108 4.04 4.42 2.76
C THR A 108 4.12 4.04 4.23
N MET A 109 3.86 2.79 4.54
CA MET A 109 4.15 2.23 5.85
C MET A 109 5.54 1.61 5.81
N GLN A 110 6.46 2.20 6.57
CA GLN A 110 7.77 1.59 6.81
C GLN A 110 7.64 0.68 8.02
N THR A 111 7.80 -0.60 7.82
CA THR A 111 7.81 -1.60 8.89
C THR A 111 9.20 -2.18 9.04
N TYR A 112 9.59 -2.46 10.27
CA TYR A 112 10.85 -3.09 10.60
C TYR A 112 10.57 -4.45 11.20
N THR A 113 11.22 -5.48 10.65
CA THR A 113 11.06 -6.87 11.08
C THR A 113 12.38 -7.40 11.59
N VAL A 114 12.37 -8.07 12.74
CA VAL A 114 13.56 -8.71 13.33
C VAL A 114 13.94 -9.94 12.50
N LEU A 115 15.22 -10.01 12.11
CA LEU A 115 15.79 -11.17 11.45
C LEU A 115 16.37 -12.12 12.52
N ARG A 116 15.65 -13.22 12.80
CA ARG A 116 16.01 -14.18 13.87
C ARG A 116 17.22 -15.06 13.55
N GLU A 117 17.73 -14.99 12.32
CA GLU A 117 18.84 -15.83 11.86
C GLU A 117 20.24 -15.39 12.36
N ASN A 118 20.35 -14.19 12.94
CA ASN A 118 21.66 -13.55 13.20
C ASN A 118 22.15 -13.62 14.66
N GLY A 119 21.72 -14.60 15.43
CA GLY A 119 22.29 -14.89 16.76
C GLY A 119 21.80 -13.95 17.87
N ASP A 120 22.59 -13.86 18.94
CA ASP A 120 22.27 -13.05 20.13
C ASP A 120 22.46 -11.55 19.85
N TRP A 121 21.37 -10.87 19.56
CA TRP A 121 21.38 -9.44 19.30
C TRP A 121 21.80 -8.60 20.53
N HIS A 122 21.66 -9.13 21.77
CA HIS A 122 22.10 -8.44 22.99
C HIS A 122 23.60 -8.19 22.95
N ALA A 123 24.40 -9.20 22.56
CA ALA A 123 25.84 -9.06 22.42
C ALA A 123 26.21 -8.03 21.32
N LEU A 124 25.49 -8.04 20.21
CA LEU A 124 25.74 -7.16 19.06
C LEU A 124 25.33 -5.69 19.32
N THR A 125 24.40 -5.45 20.23
CA THR A 125 23.92 -4.11 20.58
C THR A 125 24.46 -3.58 21.91
N ALA A 126 25.27 -4.34 22.62
CA ALA A 126 25.80 -4.01 23.96
C ALA A 126 26.48 -2.62 24.06
N ARG A 127 27.01 -2.09 22.96
CA ARG A 127 27.66 -0.76 22.89
C ARG A 127 26.76 0.35 22.36
N ASN A 128 25.49 0.07 22.11
CA ASN A 128 24.52 1.04 21.56
C ASN A 128 23.17 0.87 22.25
N GLU A 129 22.99 1.60 23.35
CA GLU A 129 21.81 1.52 24.21
C GLU A 129 20.51 1.81 23.43
N THR A 130 20.53 2.80 22.52
CA THR A 130 19.34 3.13 21.70
C THR A 130 19.00 1.98 20.75
N ALA A 131 20.01 1.34 20.14
CA ALA A 131 19.77 0.20 19.26
C ALA A 131 19.25 -1.02 20.04
N ALA A 132 19.76 -1.25 21.26
CA ALA A 132 19.25 -2.30 22.15
C ALA A 132 17.79 -2.03 22.54
N ALA A 133 17.46 -0.80 22.91
CA ALA A 133 16.08 -0.40 23.25
C ALA A 133 15.12 -0.55 22.05
N VAL A 134 15.54 -0.21 20.83
CA VAL A 134 14.76 -0.40 19.61
C VAL A 134 14.55 -1.90 19.32
N MET A 135 15.57 -2.74 19.49
CA MET A 135 15.43 -4.20 19.33
C MET A 135 14.45 -4.77 20.35
N GLN A 136 14.55 -4.38 21.63
CA GLN A 136 13.61 -4.80 22.66
C GLN A 136 12.18 -4.39 22.30
N ALA A 137 11.97 -3.14 21.86
CA ALA A 137 10.65 -2.66 21.45
C ALA A 137 10.07 -3.43 20.26
N LEU A 138 10.91 -3.91 19.35
CA LEU A 138 10.51 -4.78 18.23
C LEU A 138 10.09 -6.17 18.74
N GLU A 139 10.90 -6.78 19.62
CA GLU A 139 10.59 -8.10 20.20
C GLU A 139 9.29 -8.09 21.01
N ASP A 140 9.09 -7.06 21.84
CA ASP A 140 7.87 -6.89 22.66
C ASP A 140 6.59 -6.81 21.81
N ARG A 141 6.73 -6.41 20.52
CA ARG A 141 5.63 -6.33 19.55
C ARG A 141 5.58 -7.52 18.59
N GLY A 142 6.21 -8.61 18.93
CA GLY A 142 6.19 -9.83 18.12
C GLY A 142 7.19 -9.85 16.97
N GLY A 143 8.19 -8.98 17.00
CA GLY A 143 9.30 -8.94 16.03
C GLY A 143 9.02 -8.10 14.77
N CYS A 144 7.88 -7.40 14.70
CA CYS A 144 7.56 -6.51 13.59
C CYS A 144 6.79 -5.28 14.08
N THR A 145 7.18 -4.08 13.63
CA THR A 145 6.43 -2.86 13.93
C THR A 145 6.64 -1.79 12.86
N ASP A 146 5.75 -0.83 12.81
CA ASP A 146 5.85 0.32 11.90
C ASP A 146 6.69 1.46 12.50
N LEU A 147 7.22 2.32 11.62
CA LEU A 147 8.05 3.46 12.03
C LEU A 147 7.27 4.46 12.90
N SER A 148 5.96 4.61 12.71
CA SER A 148 5.14 5.56 13.48
C SER A 148 5.03 5.14 14.94
N ALA A 149 4.90 3.84 15.20
CA ALA A 149 4.90 3.28 16.55
C ALA A 149 6.27 3.41 17.24
N LEU A 150 7.37 3.27 16.48
CA LEU A 150 8.71 3.52 17.00
C LEU A 150 8.94 5.00 17.33
N ARG A 151 8.50 5.92 16.48
CA ARG A 151 8.56 7.37 16.73
C ARG A 151 7.78 7.79 17.98
N ALA A 152 6.63 7.18 18.21
CA ALA A 152 5.85 7.44 19.42
C ALA A 152 6.59 7.03 20.71
N GLN A 153 7.42 5.99 20.64
CA GLN A 153 8.20 5.50 21.79
C GLN A 153 9.56 6.17 21.93
N PHE A 154 10.18 6.57 20.80
CA PHE A 154 11.50 7.20 20.75
C PHE A 154 11.38 8.60 20.14
N PRO A 155 11.16 9.65 20.94
CA PRO A 155 10.92 11.00 20.44
C PRO A 155 12.15 11.66 19.81
N ASP A 156 13.37 11.20 20.15
CA ASP A 156 14.59 11.65 19.48
C ASP A 156 14.73 10.97 18.11
N GLU A 157 14.27 11.68 17.07
CA GLU A 157 14.29 11.20 15.68
C GLU A 157 15.73 10.90 15.20
N GLN A 158 16.72 11.70 15.61
CA GLN A 158 18.11 11.50 15.17
C GLN A 158 18.70 10.24 15.78
N ALA A 159 18.48 10.03 17.06
CA ALA A 159 18.95 8.82 17.77
C ALA A 159 18.23 7.57 17.22
N LEU A 160 16.92 7.64 16.98
CA LEU A 160 16.15 6.55 16.39
C LEU A 160 16.68 6.18 15.00
N GLN A 161 16.88 7.16 14.12
CA GLN A 161 17.37 6.92 12.75
C GLN A 161 18.81 6.36 12.75
N ALA A 162 19.66 6.80 13.68
CA ALA A 162 21.00 6.25 13.84
C ALA A 162 20.95 4.79 14.31
N ALA A 163 20.07 4.47 15.27
CA ALA A 163 19.86 3.11 15.77
C ALA A 163 19.34 2.18 14.67
N LEU A 164 18.33 2.62 13.91
CA LEU A 164 17.79 1.82 12.79
C LEU A 164 18.84 1.54 11.72
N ARG A 165 19.65 2.54 11.32
CA ARG A 165 20.78 2.32 10.39
C ARG A 165 21.80 1.34 10.94
N TYR A 166 22.10 1.43 12.23
CA TYR A 166 23.02 0.52 12.90
C TYR A 166 22.51 -0.93 12.85
N LEU A 167 21.23 -1.15 13.12
CA LEU A 167 20.59 -2.46 13.12
C LEU A 167 20.48 -3.05 11.70
N LEU A 168 20.11 -2.21 10.70
CA LEU A 168 20.06 -2.59 9.29
C LEU A 168 21.43 -2.99 8.76
N ALA A 169 22.48 -2.22 9.09
CA ALA A 169 23.86 -2.51 8.65
C ALA A 169 24.37 -3.85 9.19
N ARG A 170 23.87 -4.29 10.34
CA ARG A 170 24.20 -5.59 10.95
C ARG A 170 23.24 -6.71 10.59
N ARG A 171 22.25 -6.42 9.74
CA ARG A 171 21.20 -7.36 9.35
C ARG A 171 20.42 -7.95 10.53
N LEU A 172 20.29 -7.18 11.62
CA LEU A 172 19.47 -7.59 12.77
C LEU A 172 17.99 -7.34 12.50
N ILE A 173 17.70 -6.35 11.66
CA ILE A 173 16.36 -6.03 11.20
C ILE A 173 16.34 -5.89 9.68
N GLU A 174 15.16 -6.04 9.10
CA GLU A 174 14.85 -5.74 7.70
C GLU A 174 13.82 -4.61 7.64
N GLU A 175 14.04 -3.66 6.72
CA GLU A 175 13.08 -2.61 6.42
C GLU A 175 12.17 -3.07 5.29
N ASN A 176 10.88 -3.18 5.57
CA ASN A 176 9.85 -3.42 4.59
C ASN A 176 9.05 -2.13 4.38
N VAL A 177 8.96 -1.69 3.14
CA VAL A 177 8.17 -0.53 2.74
C VAL A 177 6.91 -1.03 2.07
N ASP A 178 5.83 -1.12 2.83
CA ASP A 178 4.52 -1.44 2.30
C ASP A 178 3.72 -0.17 2.05
N MET A 179 3.01 -0.16 0.93
CA MET A 179 2.10 0.91 0.60
C MET A 179 0.68 0.41 0.80
N THR A 180 0.02 0.95 1.80
CA THR A 180 -1.38 0.66 2.08
C THR A 180 -2.27 1.81 1.62
N GLN A 181 -3.38 1.49 0.98
CA GLN A 181 -4.39 2.47 0.62
C GLN A 181 -5.12 2.94 1.89
N ARG A 182 -5.30 4.25 2.03
CA ARG A 182 -5.89 4.86 3.23
C ARG A 182 -7.35 4.49 3.45
N ALA A 183 -8.07 4.21 2.38
CA ALA A 183 -9.44 3.73 2.42
C ALA A 183 -9.59 2.60 1.40
N GLY A 184 -9.87 1.38 1.87
CA GLY A 184 -10.45 0.35 1.02
C GLY A 184 -11.84 0.79 0.56
N GLU A 185 -12.32 0.28 -0.56
CA GLU A 185 -13.74 0.37 -0.89
C GLU A 185 -14.53 -0.14 0.33
N LYS A 186 -15.44 0.69 0.84
CA LYS A 186 -16.42 0.22 1.80
C LYS A 186 -17.31 -0.78 1.07
N THR A 187 -16.97 -2.04 1.15
CA THR A 187 -17.80 -3.12 0.65
C THR A 187 -18.73 -3.55 1.78
N GLU A 188 -20.00 -3.55 1.49
CA GLU A 188 -21.01 -4.10 2.39
C GLU A 188 -21.29 -5.53 1.94
N LYS A 189 -21.25 -6.46 2.90
CA LYS A 189 -21.63 -7.84 2.61
C LYS A 189 -23.15 -7.92 2.53
N MET A 190 -23.64 -8.20 1.32
CA MET A 190 -25.08 -8.41 1.09
C MET A 190 -25.38 -9.90 1.07
N ALA A 191 -26.41 -10.32 1.76
CA ALA A 191 -26.96 -11.65 1.67
C ALA A 191 -28.20 -11.65 0.74
N ARG A 192 -28.32 -12.68 -0.08
CA ARG A 192 -29.44 -12.90 -0.99
C ARG A 192 -29.82 -14.36 -1.01
N LEU A 193 -31.12 -14.67 -1.11
CA LEU A 193 -31.58 -16.04 -1.33
C LEU A 193 -31.04 -16.59 -2.66
N THR A 194 -30.57 -17.82 -2.63
CA THR A 194 -30.16 -18.58 -3.81
C THR A 194 -31.23 -19.59 -4.27
N VAL A 195 -32.31 -19.67 -3.48
CA VAL A 195 -33.47 -20.55 -3.75
C VAL A 195 -34.75 -19.72 -3.74
N PRO A 196 -35.86 -20.21 -4.30
CA PRO A 196 -37.14 -19.52 -4.25
C PRO A 196 -37.59 -19.25 -2.81
N ALA A 197 -38.27 -18.11 -2.58
CA ALA A 197 -38.69 -17.69 -1.26
C ALA A 197 -39.59 -18.72 -0.52
N GLU A 198 -40.44 -19.44 -1.29
CA GLU A 198 -41.29 -20.50 -0.78
C GLU A 198 -40.50 -21.67 -0.18
N GLU A 199 -39.41 -22.08 -0.84
CA GLU A 199 -38.53 -23.14 -0.38
C GLU A 199 -37.72 -22.71 0.86
N ALA A 200 -37.23 -21.46 0.85
CA ALA A 200 -36.55 -20.86 2.00
C ALA A 200 -37.47 -20.77 3.22
N ALA A 201 -38.71 -20.34 3.03
CA ALA A 201 -39.72 -20.24 4.11
C ALA A 201 -40.07 -21.65 4.67
N ALA A 202 -40.23 -22.66 3.80
CA ALA A 202 -40.46 -24.03 4.22
C ALA A 202 -39.27 -24.62 5.02
N PHE A 203 -38.06 -24.25 4.67
CA PHE A 203 -36.86 -24.64 5.43
C PHE A 203 -36.80 -23.91 6.78
N ALA A 204 -37.09 -22.60 6.81
CA ALA A 204 -37.12 -21.80 8.02
C ALA A 204 -38.13 -22.38 9.06
N ALA A 205 -39.34 -22.71 8.62
CA ALA A 205 -40.38 -23.30 9.46
C ALA A 205 -39.92 -24.62 10.12
N ARG A 206 -39.17 -25.46 9.37
CA ARG A 206 -38.62 -26.73 9.91
C ARG A 206 -37.53 -26.52 10.96
N LYS A 207 -36.77 -25.42 10.84
CA LYS A 207 -35.61 -25.11 11.69
C LYS A 207 -35.93 -24.18 12.87
N GLN A 208 -37.12 -23.65 12.97
CA GLN A 208 -37.53 -22.63 13.94
C GLN A 208 -37.14 -22.95 15.40
N LYS A 209 -37.29 -24.20 15.83
CA LYS A 209 -36.95 -24.64 17.19
C LYS A 209 -35.44 -24.89 17.40
N SER A 210 -34.73 -25.30 16.37
CA SER A 210 -33.33 -25.71 16.49
C SER A 210 -32.31 -24.59 16.14
N ALA A 211 -32.72 -23.58 15.36
CA ALA A 211 -31.87 -22.48 14.94
C ALA A 211 -32.67 -21.19 14.74
N PRO A 212 -33.14 -20.54 15.82
CA PRO A 212 -34.03 -19.38 15.73
C PRO A 212 -33.42 -18.17 14.99
N LEU A 213 -32.12 -17.90 15.16
CA LEU A 213 -31.44 -16.80 14.44
C LEU A 213 -31.35 -17.03 12.91
N GLN A 214 -31.10 -18.28 12.50
CA GLN A 214 -31.09 -18.63 11.06
C GLN A 214 -32.50 -18.49 10.47
N THR A 215 -33.52 -18.87 11.22
CA THR A 215 -34.94 -18.72 10.82
C THR A 215 -35.28 -17.26 10.62
N ALA A 216 -34.95 -16.38 11.57
CA ALA A 216 -35.22 -14.95 11.51
C ALA A 216 -34.49 -14.32 10.30
N ALA A 217 -33.23 -14.69 10.06
CA ALA A 217 -32.49 -14.21 8.89
C ALA A 217 -33.12 -14.66 7.56
N LEU A 218 -33.60 -15.90 7.47
CA LEU A 218 -34.29 -16.38 6.27
C LEU A 218 -35.65 -15.72 6.08
N GLU A 219 -36.41 -15.48 7.14
CA GLU A 219 -37.70 -14.75 7.08
C GLU A 219 -37.48 -13.31 6.59
N LEU A 220 -36.41 -12.62 7.06
CA LEU A 220 -36.02 -11.30 6.58
C LEU A 220 -35.70 -11.36 5.08
N LEU A 221 -34.88 -12.31 4.66
CA LEU A 221 -34.49 -12.46 3.26
C LEU A 221 -35.64 -12.90 2.33
N CYS A 222 -36.67 -13.54 2.88
CA CYS A 222 -37.91 -13.83 2.14
C CYS A 222 -38.78 -12.56 1.93
N ALA A 223 -38.67 -11.57 2.84
CA ALA A 223 -39.40 -10.31 2.75
C ALA A 223 -38.71 -9.26 1.89
N VAL A 224 -37.38 -9.32 1.75
CA VAL A 224 -36.56 -8.39 0.97
C VAL A 224 -35.64 -9.19 0.01
N GLU A 225 -35.41 -8.67 -1.20
CA GLU A 225 -34.58 -9.39 -2.19
C GLU A 225 -33.11 -9.54 -1.73
N SER A 226 -32.63 -8.63 -0.90
CA SER A 226 -31.29 -8.66 -0.33
C SER A 226 -31.24 -7.85 0.97
N ALA A 227 -30.42 -8.28 1.92
CA ALA A 227 -30.21 -7.58 3.19
C ALA A 227 -28.72 -7.42 3.49
N SER A 228 -28.36 -6.35 4.20
CA SER A 228 -27.02 -6.14 4.71
C SER A 228 -26.69 -7.14 5.82
N CYS A 229 -25.47 -7.67 5.84
CA CYS A 229 -25.02 -8.56 6.92
C CYS A 229 -24.78 -7.82 8.26
N HIS A 230 -25.00 -6.50 8.32
CA HIS A 230 -24.90 -5.67 9.51
C HIS A 230 -26.25 -5.35 10.15
N GLU A 231 -27.33 -5.67 9.49
CA GLU A 231 -28.70 -5.66 10.02
C GLU A 231 -29.07 -7.04 10.62
#